data_5d17f434061222216f9c0beb16a3de2a
#
_entry.id   5d17f434061222216f9c0beb16a3de2a
#
_cell.length_a   1.000
_cell.length_b   1.000
_cell.length_c   1.000
_cell.angle_alpha   90.00
_cell.angle_beta   90.00
_cell.angle_gamma   90.00
#
_symmetry.space_group_name_H-M   'P 1'
#
loop_
_entity.id
_entity.type
_entity.pdbx_description
1 polymer ?
#
loop_
_entity_poly.entity_id
_entity_poly.type
_entity_poly.pdbx_seq_one_letter_code
_entity_poly.pdbx_strand_id
1 'polypeptide(L)'
;MEIYKPMSSKELSQRKIEEYSKMSRIVQWGRKNPVKFCEIFFGLKLIDYQAYCFMRTWIVQYALWAECRGAGKDTLAAAYFMTRLLLIPDYSLYISSNTYAQSVESFNKLRDIALKRIPNFKSATDIFAREVDKTGSNSETGFLQAPTCKFRIYNNSKMEALSSNLEAIRGKRGAVWFNETAWKTAEELAVVENFANVDSSFSTSTEKVRYIEPQQMPLQILYTSSVGDVTYPFFDKYKTFYKKMLVGNSNYFCFDINAYDVLYHSTIDGIPIKSHLTEDKIMKDIEEDPDNADVELFNKFRKGGGSNAVVTMDELIRNSTTRKPLLYNDTGKKKFIFCYDPARNFDGSVLSIFQVINDKDVGYKLRLENVVSMVDQNAKNKTPLPMPAQLEIIKDLMIRYNGERAAEWENIEFYIDAGSGGGGISAVADQLMDDWTDKYGGKHRGIIDPDHKQYETARKKYTNAMPIVHLVDPQGYKKIMYDAVSKMVKLNLIEFANYENKDYIMVENKDGGFDTVKLTQDEQVALAQMHIAKLQLSYMCRYDTPNGGVTYELAKDKKGHDDHAYTMAEGGYALAVLRRSDLLQKPKQSNRNVSSLTALARKPKLYSH
;
A
#
# COMPACT_ATOMS: atom_id res chain seq x y z
N MET A 1 46.23 -5.06 -5.96
CA MET A 1 46.74 -3.69 -6.04
C MET A 1 45.83 -2.84 -5.20
N GLU A 2 46.33 -2.23 -4.14
CA GLU A 2 45.50 -1.42 -3.21
C GLU A 2 45.33 -0.01 -3.82
N ILE A 3 44.09 0.35 -4.16
CA ILE A 3 43.83 1.62 -4.84
C ILE A 3 43.95 2.83 -3.90
N TYR A 4 43.72 2.64 -2.59
CA TYR A 4 43.76 3.71 -1.59
C TYR A 4 44.26 3.19 -0.23
N LYS A 5 45.55 2.98 -0.09
CA LYS A 5 46.10 2.78 1.24
C LYS A 5 46.40 4.11 1.91
N PRO A 6 45.98 4.35 3.17
CA PRO A 6 46.32 5.58 3.88
C PRO A 6 47.84 5.76 3.85
N MET A 7 48.29 6.90 3.33
CA MET A 7 49.74 7.16 3.23
C MET A 7 50.27 7.51 4.62
N SER A 8 51.29 6.77 5.03
CA SER A 8 52.14 7.24 6.13
C SER A 8 52.90 8.50 5.64
N SER A 9 53.23 9.41 6.56
CA SER A 9 53.90 10.68 6.33
C SER A 9 55.33 10.56 5.71
N LYS A 10 55.71 9.40 5.19
CA LYS A 10 56.98 9.19 4.49
C LYS A 10 56.85 9.64 3.04
N GLU A 11 57.85 10.37 2.57
CA GLU A 11 57.96 10.78 1.16
C GLU A 11 57.76 9.59 0.23
N LEU A 12 56.82 9.76 -0.72
CA LEU A 12 56.56 8.76 -1.75
C LEU A 12 57.75 8.70 -2.72
N SER A 13 58.18 7.50 -3.06
CA SER A 13 59.13 7.33 -4.17
C SER A 13 58.47 7.77 -5.49
N GLN A 14 59.27 8.27 -6.44
CA GLN A 14 58.83 8.66 -7.77
C GLN A 14 57.97 7.59 -8.44
N ARG A 15 58.35 6.33 -8.32
CA ARG A 15 57.60 5.18 -8.83
C ARG A 15 56.20 5.07 -8.22
N LYS A 16 56.06 5.30 -6.92
CA LYS A 16 54.74 5.28 -6.26
C LYS A 16 53.85 6.43 -6.74
N ILE A 17 54.41 7.62 -6.95
CA ILE A 17 53.70 8.77 -7.50
C ILE A 17 53.14 8.47 -8.90
N GLU A 18 53.98 7.84 -9.75
CA GLU A 18 53.55 7.44 -11.10
C GLU A 18 52.43 6.40 -11.08
N GLU A 19 52.54 5.39 -10.21
CA GLU A 19 51.48 4.38 -10.05
C GLU A 19 50.16 4.99 -9.53
N TYR A 20 50.20 5.85 -8.53
CA TYR A 20 49.01 6.56 -8.08
C TYR A 20 48.39 7.46 -9.18
N SER A 21 49.21 8.11 -9.99
CA SER A 21 48.75 8.89 -11.13
C SER A 21 48.02 8.03 -12.16
N LYS A 22 48.54 6.83 -12.47
CA LYS A 22 47.87 5.86 -13.35
C LYS A 22 46.54 5.39 -12.77
N MET A 23 46.51 5.07 -11.47
CA MET A 23 45.29 4.64 -10.78
C MET A 23 44.22 5.74 -10.78
N SER A 24 44.61 7.00 -10.50
CA SER A 24 43.73 8.14 -10.57
C SER A 24 43.04 8.28 -11.95
N ARG A 25 43.82 8.12 -13.04
CA ARG A 25 43.29 8.13 -14.40
C ARG A 25 42.28 7.01 -14.65
N ILE A 26 42.54 5.81 -14.15
CA ILE A 26 41.60 4.67 -14.25
C ILE A 26 40.30 4.98 -13.51
N VAL A 27 40.37 5.51 -12.29
CA VAL A 27 39.20 5.87 -11.50
C VAL A 27 38.39 6.96 -12.19
N GLN A 28 39.04 8.02 -12.68
CA GLN A 28 38.37 9.12 -13.41
C GLN A 28 37.70 8.61 -14.70
N TRP A 29 38.40 7.73 -15.44
CA TRP A 29 37.82 7.09 -16.63
C TRP A 29 36.64 6.20 -16.26
N GLY A 30 36.76 5.39 -15.20
CA GLY A 30 35.69 4.50 -14.71
C GLY A 30 34.43 5.28 -14.31
N ARG A 31 34.57 6.43 -13.64
CA ARG A 31 33.44 7.30 -13.28
C ARG A 31 32.69 7.82 -14.50
N LYS A 32 33.39 8.07 -15.61
CA LYS A 32 32.78 8.48 -16.90
C LYS A 32 32.21 7.30 -17.68
N ASN A 33 32.74 6.09 -17.46
CA ASN A 33 32.41 4.87 -18.19
C ASN A 33 32.12 3.70 -17.25
N PRO A 34 31.13 3.82 -16.32
CA PRO A 34 30.97 2.85 -15.22
C PRO A 34 30.58 1.45 -15.71
N VAL A 35 29.79 1.33 -16.79
CA VAL A 35 29.45 0.03 -17.39
C VAL A 35 30.70 -0.64 -17.97
N LYS A 36 31.52 0.12 -18.73
CA LYS A 36 32.77 -0.43 -19.27
C LYS A 36 33.78 -0.76 -18.19
N PHE A 37 33.78 -0.01 -17.08
CA PHE A 37 34.57 -0.34 -15.91
C PHE A 37 34.12 -1.70 -15.32
N CYS A 38 32.81 -1.91 -15.15
CA CYS A 38 32.24 -3.18 -14.68
C CYS A 38 32.64 -4.34 -15.59
N GLU A 39 32.54 -4.18 -16.91
CA GLU A 39 32.95 -5.19 -17.89
C GLU A 39 34.42 -5.56 -17.79
N ILE A 40 35.29 -4.54 -17.82
CA ILE A 40 36.75 -4.75 -17.91
C ILE A 40 37.33 -5.23 -16.58
N PHE A 41 36.92 -4.56 -15.47
CA PHE A 41 37.57 -4.80 -14.17
C PHE A 41 36.91 -5.95 -13.40
N PHE A 42 35.57 -6.17 -13.55
CA PHE A 42 34.92 -7.31 -12.89
C PHE A 42 34.69 -8.50 -13.82
N GLY A 43 34.87 -8.33 -15.12
CA GLY A 43 34.56 -9.37 -16.09
C GLY A 43 33.07 -9.66 -16.22
N LEU A 44 32.21 -8.69 -15.90
CA LEU A 44 30.76 -8.83 -15.91
C LEU A 44 30.19 -8.11 -17.13
N LYS A 45 29.87 -8.89 -18.16
CA LYS A 45 29.19 -8.37 -19.35
C LYS A 45 27.71 -8.24 -19.07
N LEU A 46 27.18 -7.04 -19.15
CA LEU A 46 25.75 -6.76 -18.89
C LEU A 46 24.93 -6.92 -20.17
N ILE A 47 23.68 -7.32 -20.00
CA ILE A 47 22.65 -7.28 -21.06
C ILE A 47 22.36 -5.82 -21.38
N ASP A 48 22.03 -5.47 -22.62
CA ASP A 48 21.89 -4.07 -23.05
C ASP A 48 20.88 -3.27 -22.23
N TYR A 49 19.74 -3.86 -21.84
CA TYR A 49 18.79 -3.19 -20.94
C TYR A 49 19.39 -2.98 -19.54
N GLN A 50 20.20 -3.92 -19.04
CA GLN A 50 20.90 -3.77 -17.75
C GLN A 50 21.98 -2.69 -17.83
N ALA A 51 22.74 -2.63 -18.94
CA ALA A 51 23.72 -1.59 -19.19
C ALA A 51 23.07 -0.19 -19.25
N TYR A 52 21.91 -0.07 -19.91
CA TYR A 52 21.12 1.15 -19.94
C TYR A 52 20.63 1.56 -18.54
N CYS A 53 20.03 0.63 -17.80
CA CYS A 53 19.58 0.86 -16.43
C CYS A 53 20.71 1.32 -15.52
N PHE A 54 21.88 0.65 -15.61
CA PHE A 54 23.08 0.98 -14.86
C PHE A 54 23.55 2.42 -15.16
N MET A 55 23.70 2.78 -16.43
CA MET A 55 24.14 4.12 -16.86
C MET A 55 23.19 5.22 -16.41
N ARG A 56 21.89 5.01 -16.57
CA ARG A 56 20.88 6.01 -16.15
C ARG A 56 20.86 6.18 -14.63
N THR A 57 20.96 5.10 -13.90
CA THR A 57 21.02 5.10 -12.43
C THR A 57 22.28 5.81 -11.93
N TRP A 58 23.41 5.71 -12.65
CA TRP A 58 24.69 6.25 -12.22
C TRP A 58 24.68 7.75 -11.92
N ILE A 59 23.89 8.51 -12.67
CA ILE A 59 23.88 9.98 -12.67
C ILE A 59 22.73 10.59 -11.85
N VAL A 60 21.82 9.78 -11.29
CA VAL A 60 20.65 10.27 -10.54
C VAL A 60 20.81 10.04 -9.04
N GLN A 61 20.12 10.85 -8.24
CA GLN A 61 20.06 10.66 -6.79
C GLN A 61 19.03 9.61 -6.38
N TYR A 62 17.90 9.58 -7.06
CA TYR A 62 16.76 8.72 -6.74
C TYR A 62 16.47 7.78 -7.91
N ALA A 63 16.68 6.49 -7.72
CA ALA A 63 16.39 5.48 -8.72
C ALA A 63 15.43 4.42 -8.20
N LEU A 64 14.53 3.94 -9.06
CA LEU A 64 13.60 2.88 -8.77
C LEU A 64 13.62 1.88 -9.93
N TRP A 65 13.89 0.61 -9.64
CA TRP A 65 13.87 -0.49 -10.58
C TRP A 65 12.70 -1.41 -10.25
N ALA A 66 11.65 -1.35 -11.05
CA ALA A 66 10.55 -2.31 -11.06
C ALA A 66 10.93 -3.40 -12.07
N GLU A 67 11.54 -4.46 -11.60
CA GLU A 67 12.04 -5.54 -12.45
C GLU A 67 11.34 -6.85 -12.11
N CYS A 68 10.81 -7.51 -13.12
CA CYS A 68 10.16 -8.80 -12.98
C CYS A 68 11.11 -9.86 -12.41
N ARG A 69 10.53 -10.93 -11.90
CA ARG A 69 11.30 -12.10 -11.47
C ARG A 69 12.07 -12.69 -12.65
N GLY A 70 13.37 -12.89 -12.45
CA GLY A 70 14.26 -13.43 -13.49
C GLY A 70 14.96 -12.37 -14.36
N ALA A 71 14.69 -11.08 -14.21
CA ALA A 71 15.40 -10.00 -14.93
C ALA A 71 16.86 -9.80 -14.46
N GLY A 72 17.22 -10.35 -13.29
CA GLY A 72 18.59 -10.27 -12.76
C GLY A 72 18.88 -9.06 -11.88
N LYS A 73 17.86 -8.42 -11.32
CA LYS A 73 17.95 -7.20 -10.50
C LYS A 73 19.02 -7.24 -9.41
N ASP A 74 19.11 -8.34 -8.65
CA ASP A 74 20.06 -8.45 -7.54
C ASP A 74 21.51 -8.54 -8.04
N THR A 75 21.74 -9.20 -9.17
CA THR A 75 23.07 -9.30 -9.80
C THR A 75 23.48 -7.94 -10.37
N LEU A 76 22.54 -7.26 -11.03
CA LEU A 76 22.77 -5.92 -11.57
C LEU A 76 23.07 -4.91 -10.44
N ALA A 77 22.28 -4.92 -9.37
CA ALA A 77 22.48 -4.04 -8.23
C ALA A 77 23.81 -4.32 -7.51
N ALA A 78 24.19 -5.60 -7.35
CA ALA A 78 25.49 -5.96 -6.79
C ALA A 78 26.65 -5.43 -7.64
N ALA A 79 26.62 -5.65 -8.96
CA ALA A 79 27.63 -5.13 -9.88
C ALA A 79 27.68 -3.59 -9.87
N TYR A 80 26.53 -2.95 -9.82
CA TYR A 80 26.38 -1.50 -9.72
C TYR A 80 27.05 -0.95 -8.45
N PHE A 81 26.74 -1.51 -7.29
CA PHE A 81 27.31 -1.03 -6.04
C PHE A 81 28.76 -1.43 -5.85
N MET A 82 29.23 -2.58 -6.37
CA MET A 82 30.66 -2.87 -6.45
C MET A 82 31.41 -1.77 -7.20
N THR A 83 30.84 -1.30 -8.31
CA THR A 83 31.43 -0.21 -9.10
C THR A 83 31.46 1.11 -8.32
N ARG A 84 30.35 1.47 -7.66
CA ARG A 84 30.30 2.70 -6.86
C ARG A 84 31.26 2.67 -5.67
N LEU A 85 31.29 1.58 -4.93
CA LEU A 85 32.17 1.42 -3.78
C LEU A 85 33.66 1.56 -4.15
N LEU A 86 34.08 1.04 -5.31
CA LEU A 86 35.46 1.19 -5.76
C LEU A 86 35.78 2.59 -6.29
N LEU A 87 34.86 3.16 -7.06
CA LEU A 87 35.15 4.42 -7.78
C LEU A 87 34.91 5.67 -6.93
N ILE A 88 34.13 5.58 -5.85
CA ILE A 88 33.80 6.70 -4.99
C ILE A 88 34.36 6.44 -3.60
N PRO A 89 35.37 7.20 -3.12
CA PRO A 89 35.92 7.01 -1.80
C PRO A 89 34.94 7.46 -0.72
N ASP A 90 35.12 6.95 0.51
CA ASP A 90 34.30 7.25 1.69
C ASP A 90 32.80 6.95 1.51
N TYR A 91 32.45 6.10 0.55
CA TYR A 91 31.06 5.78 0.22
C TYR A 91 30.50 4.74 1.19
N SER A 92 29.56 5.17 2.02
CA SER A 92 28.83 4.28 2.94
C SER A 92 27.56 3.80 2.27
N LEU A 93 27.37 2.48 2.16
CA LEU A 93 26.19 1.84 1.59
C LEU A 93 25.49 0.97 2.63
N TYR A 94 24.18 1.12 2.73
CA TYR A 94 23.33 0.33 3.60
C TYR A 94 22.29 -0.43 2.77
N ILE A 95 22.17 -1.74 3.03
CA ILE A 95 21.14 -2.58 2.40
C ILE A 95 19.98 -2.73 3.37
N SER A 96 18.77 -2.45 2.90
CA SER A 96 17.52 -2.62 3.65
C SER A 96 16.51 -3.43 2.83
N SER A 97 16.12 -4.60 3.32
CA SER A 97 15.09 -5.45 2.73
C SER A 97 13.93 -5.64 3.72
N ASN A 98 12.89 -6.36 3.37
CA ASN A 98 11.77 -6.64 4.27
C ASN A 98 12.20 -7.37 5.54
N THR A 99 13.13 -8.30 5.40
CA THR A 99 13.71 -9.04 6.51
C THR A 99 15.23 -8.89 6.52
N TYR A 100 15.84 -9.08 7.68
CA TYR A 100 17.31 -9.09 7.78
C TYR A 100 17.90 -10.20 6.90
N ALA A 101 17.27 -11.37 6.83
CA ALA A 101 17.71 -12.48 6.00
C ALA A 101 17.82 -12.09 4.51
N GLN A 102 16.84 -11.36 3.98
CA GLN A 102 16.89 -10.86 2.60
C GLN A 102 17.97 -9.80 2.39
N SER A 103 18.24 -8.94 3.38
CA SER A 103 19.39 -8.00 3.33
C SER A 103 20.71 -8.75 3.30
N VAL A 104 20.81 -9.85 4.05
CA VAL A 104 21.99 -10.75 4.04
C VAL A 104 22.15 -11.46 2.70
N GLU A 105 21.06 -11.89 2.06
CA GLU A 105 21.12 -12.49 0.71
C GLU A 105 21.68 -11.53 -0.32
N SER A 106 21.23 -10.27 -0.30
CA SER A 106 21.76 -9.22 -1.19
C SER A 106 23.24 -8.95 -0.93
N PHE A 107 23.65 -8.91 0.33
CA PHE A 107 25.05 -8.81 0.72
C PHE A 107 25.87 -10.01 0.23
N ASN A 108 25.36 -11.23 0.42
CA ASN A 108 26.00 -12.46 -0.01
C ASN A 108 26.14 -12.52 -1.55
N LYS A 109 25.14 -12.02 -2.29
CA LYS A 109 25.21 -11.95 -3.75
C LYS A 109 26.42 -11.15 -4.21
N LEU A 110 26.61 -9.96 -3.64
CA LEU A 110 27.77 -9.11 -3.93
C LEU A 110 29.08 -9.83 -3.54
N ARG A 111 29.16 -10.38 -2.34
CA ARG A 111 30.32 -11.13 -1.86
C ARG A 111 30.68 -12.29 -2.79
N ASP A 112 29.67 -13.06 -3.23
CA ASP A 112 29.91 -14.25 -4.02
C ASP A 112 30.34 -13.93 -5.47
N ILE A 113 29.86 -12.79 -6.02
CA ILE A 113 30.41 -12.24 -7.27
C ILE A 113 31.88 -11.85 -7.05
N ALA A 114 32.18 -11.07 -6.00
CA ALA A 114 33.51 -10.58 -5.69
C ALA A 114 34.53 -11.72 -5.46
N LEU A 115 34.10 -12.82 -4.84
CA LEU A 115 34.91 -14.00 -4.55
C LEU A 115 34.88 -15.05 -5.67
N LYS A 116 34.25 -14.77 -6.83
CA LYS A 116 34.12 -15.70 -7.97
C LYS A 116 33.43 -17.04 -7.63
N ARG A 117 32.46 -16.99 -6.70
CA ARG A 117 31.76 -18.20 -6.24
C ARG A 117 30.52 -18.54 -7.07
N ILE A 118 30.14 -17.71 -8.03
CA ILE A 118 28.98 -17.94 -8.87
C ILE A 118 29.40 -18.68 -10.14
N PRO A 119 28.92 -19.91 -10.39
CA PRO A 119 29.36 -20.73 -11.53
C PRO A 119 29.12 -20.08 -12.90
N ASN A 120 28.05 -19.30 -13.05
CA ASN A 120 27.71 -18.64 -14.31
C ASN A 120 28.60 -17.43 -14.66
N PHE A 121 29.42 -16.94 -13.71
CA PHE A 121 30.33 -15.83 -13.93
C PHE A 121 31.79 -16.31 -13.94
N LYS A 122 32.11 -17.31 -14.77
CA LYS A 122 33.46 -17.86 -14.89
C LYS A 122 34.54 -16.84 -15.28
N SER A 123 34.12 -15.78 -16.01
CA SER A 123 34.99 -14.68 -16.43
C SER A 123 35.18 -13.60 -15.38
N ALA A 124 34.42 -13.63 -14.27
CA ALA A 124 34.54 -12.63 -13.21
C ALA A 124 36.00 -12.60 -12.66
N THR A 125 36.44 -11.39 -12.30
CA THR A 125 37.74 -11.16 -11.68
C THR A 125 37.60 -11.06 -10.16
N ASP A 126 38.71 -11.23 -9.44
CA ASP A 126 38.76 -11.09 -7.98
C ASP A 126 39.24 -9.69 -7.53
N ILE A 127 39.26 -8.73 -8.46
CA ILE A 127 39.84 -7.41 -8.23
C ILE A 127 39.14 -6.69 -7.08
N PHE A 128 37.79 -6.80 -7.00
CA PHE A 128 37.05 -6.22 -5.91
C PHE A 128 37.40 -6.82 -4.55
N ALA A 129 37.52 -8.14 -4.48
CA ALA A 129 37.91 -8.86 -3.25
C ALA A 129 39.32 -8.51 -2.75
N ARG A 130 40.21 -8.11 -3.67
CA ARG A 130 41.58 -7.66 -3.31
C ARG A 130 41.58 -6.28 -2.67
N GLU A 131 40.59 -5.46 -2.96
CA GLU A 131 40.41 -4.12 -2.38
C GLU A 131 39.69 -4.15 -1.02
N VAL A 132 39.13 -5.29 -0.61
CA VAL A 132 38.47 -5.44 0.70
C VAL A 132 39.55 -5.42 1.80
N ASP A 133 39.32 -4.55 2.79
CA ASP A 133 40.21 -4.40 3.94
C ASP A 133 40.10 -5.61 4.88
N LYS A 134 41.20 -6.32 5.04
CA LYS A 134 41.34 -7.49 5.91
C LYS A 134 41.97 -7.16 7.25
N THR A 135 42.43 -5.92 7.44
CA THR A 135 43.09 -5.49 8.66
C THR A 135 42.12 -5.41 9.81
N GLY A 136 42.43 -6.04 10.93
CA GLY A 136 41.55 -6.03 12.11
C GLY A 136 40.28 -6.88 12.01
N SER A 137 40.14 -7.69 10.96
CA SER A 137 39.00 -8.62 10.84
C SER A 137 39.47 -10.07 11.09
N ASN A 138 38.63 -10.84 11.78
CA ASN A 138 38.86 -12.30 11.94
C ASN A 138 38.45 -13.09 10.67
N SER A 139 38.15 -12.40 9.57
CA SER A 139 37.74 -13.01 8.30
C SER A 139 38.90 -12.99 7.30
N GLU A 140 39.26 -14.13 6.77
CA GLU A 140 40.29 -14.26 5.70
C GLU A 140 39.91 -13.43 4.45
N THR A 141 38.64 -13.25 4.19
CA THR A 141 38.15 -12.54 3.01
C THR A 141 37.86 -11.06 3.28
N GLY A 142 37.79 -10.64 4.55
CA GLY A 142 37.35 -9.30 4.96
C GLY A 142 35.82 -9.09 4.94
N PHE A 143 35.04 -10.03 4.38
CA PHE A 143 33.56 -10.02 4.43
C PHE A 143 33.09 -10.62 5.74
N LEU A 144 32.68 -9.77 6.69
CA LEU A 144 32.20 -10.21 7.99
C LEU A 144 30.74 -10.68 7.88
N GLN A 145 30.41 -11.76 8.60
CA GLN A 145 29.05 -12.33 8.63
C GLN A 145 28.35 -12.13 9.98
N ALA A 146 29.12 -11.99 11.05
CA ALA A 146 28.61 -11.83 12.41
C ALA A 146 29.41 -10.77 13.18
N PRO A 147 28.77 -10.03 14.09
CA PRO A 147 27.36 -10.02 14.45
C PRO A 147 26.46 -9.35 13.38
N THR A 148 27.05 -8.63 12.43
CA THR A 148 26.38 -7.99 11.29
C THR A 148 27.15 -8.25 10.01
N CYS A 149 26.45 -8.45 8.89
CA CYS A 149 27.06 -8.58 7.57
C CYS A 149 27.57 -7.22 7.10
N LYS A 150 28.88 -7.08 7.03
CA LYS A 150 29.56 -5.85 6.59
C LYS A 150 30.93 -6.11 6.03
N PHE A 151 31.42 -5.18 5.23
CA PHE A 151 32.81 -5.09 4.83
C PHE A 151 33.24 -3.63 4.63
N ARG A 152 34.52 -3.41 4.56
CA ARG A 152 35.16 -2.13 4.24
C ARG A 152 36.21 -2.36 3.16
N ILE A 153 36.43 -1.37 2.32
CA ILE A 153 37.50 -1.40 1.32
C ILE A 153 38.54 -0.31 1.60
N TYR A 154 39.70 -0.42 1.00
CA TYR A 154 40.85 0.44 1.32
C TYR A 154 40.65 1.91 0.98
N ASN A 155 39.71 2.25 0.08
CA ASN A 155 39.33 3.64 -0.18
C ASN A 155 38.38 4.22 0.88
N ASN A 156 38.21 3.56 2.03
CA ASN A 156 37.36 3.89 3.15
C ASN A 156 35.84 3.69 2.92
N SER A 157 35.44 3.20 1.76
CA SER A 157 34.03 2.84 1.50
C SER A 157 33.65 1.58 2.27
N LYS A 158 32.38 1.48 2.62
CA LYS A 158 31.83 0.37 3.40
C LYS A 158 30.44 -0.02 2.96
N MET A 159 30.07 -1.25 3.24
CA MET A 159 28.74 -1.77 3.04
C MET A 159 28.26 -2.54 4.27
N GLU A 160 27.00 -2.39 4.63
CA GLU A 160 26.40 -3.05 5.78
C GLU A 160 24.94 -3.45 5.49
N ALA A 161 24.59 -4.70 5.81
CA ALA A 161 23.22 -5.16 5.80
C ALA A 161 22.50 -4.70 7.09
N LEU A 162 21.37 -4.00 6.94
CA LEU A 162 20.63 -3.44 8.05
C LEU A 162 19.73 -4.47 8.74
N SER A 163 19.66 -4.38 10.05
CA SER A 163 18.67 -5.07 10.86
C SER A 163 17.27 -4.52 10.57
N SER A 164 16.24 -5.33 10.81
CA SER A 164 14.84 -4.91 10.80
C SER A 164 14.44 -4.06 12.04
N ASN A 165 15.30 -3.99 13.05
CA ASN A 165 15.05 -3.14 14.22
C ASN A 165 15.36 -1.68 13.90
N LEU A 166 14.31 -0.87 13.74
CA LEU A 166 14.42 0.54 13.35
C LEU A 166 15.16 1.40 14.39
N GLU A 167 15.08 1.08 15.66
CA GLU A 167 15.80 1.84 16.71
C GLU A 167 17.31 1.61 16.62
N ALA A 168 17.73 0.38 16.33
CA ALA A 168 19.15 0.01 16.25
C ALA A 168 19.87 0.61 15.03
N ILE A 169 19.15 1.03 14.01
CA ILE A 169 19.71 1.56 12.78
C ILE A 169 19.69 3.09 12.69
N ARG A 170 18.98 3.77 13.58
CA ARG A 170 18.92 5.25 13.61
C ARG A 170 20.31 5.87 13.72
N GLY A 171 20.48 7.04 13.07
CA GLY A 171 21.74 7.80 13.12
C GLY A 171 22.81 7.37 12.09
N LYS A 172 22.57 6.34 11.28
CA LYS A 172 23.44 5.99 10.17
C LYS A 172 23.30 7.03 9.04
N ARG A 173 24.38 7.20 8.25
CA ARG A 173 24.42 8.13 7.11
C ARG A 173 25.13 7.51 5.95
N GLY A 174 24.55 7.60 4.76
CA GLY A 174 25.09 7.02 3.55
C GLY A 174 24.03 6.73 2.50
N ALA A 175 24.45 6.18 1.38
CA ALA A 175 23.57 5.69 0.34
C ALA A 175 22.78 4.47 0.82
N VAL A 176 21.62 4.26 0.22
CA VAL A 176 20.70 3.18 0.57
C VAL A 176 20.37 2.35 -0.65
N TRP A 177 20.46 1.06 -0.50
CA TRP A 177 19.87 0.08 -1.39
C TRP A 177 18.70 -0.60 -0.69
N PHE A 178 17.48 -0.20 -1.08
CA PHE A 178 16.27 -0.91 -0.70
C PHE A 178 16.06 -2.08 -1.65
N ASN A 179 16.18 -3.30 -1.17
CA ASN A 179 15.89 -4.50 -1.94
C ASN A 179 14.58 -5.15 -1.51
N GLU A 180 13.79 -5.66 -2.47
CA GLU A 180 12.44 -6.21 -2.27
C GLU A 180 11.52 -5.23 -1.52
N THR A 181 11.45 -4.01 -2.03
CA THR A 181 10.79 -2.87 -1.38
C THR A 181 9.28 -2.92 -1.43
N ALA A 182 8.69 -3.71 -2.33
CA ALA A 182 7.25 -3.72 -2.60
C ALA A 182 6.37 -3.90 -1.36
N TRP A 183 6.90 -4.52 -0.31
CA TRP A 183 6.17 -4.88 0.90
C TRP A 183 6.60 -4.11 2.16
N LYS A 184 7.43 -3.07 2.00
CA LYS A 184 7.87 -2.24 3.12
C LYS A 184 6.80 -1.24 3.54
N THR A 185 6.71 -0.99 4.86
CA THR A 185 5.83 0.02 5.43
C THR A 185 6.37 1.44 5.24
N ALA A 186 5.51 2.45 5.38
CA ALA A 186 5.92 3.86 5.28
C ALA A 186 6.93 4.25 6.36
N GLU A 187 6.80 3.72 7.57
CA GLU A 187 7.71 3.99 8.70
C GLU A 187 9.11 3.43 8.42
N GLU A 188 9.20 2.18 7.96
CA GLU A 188 10.48 1.56 7.59
C GLU A 188 11.21 2.33 6.50
N LEU A 189 10.49 2.79 5.47
CA LEU A 189 11.09 3.59 4.41
C LEU A 189 11.59 4.94 4.94
N ALA A 190 10.76 5.67 5.68
CA ALA A 190 11.07 7.01 6.17
C ALA A 190 12.33 7.04 7.06
N VAL A 191 12.51 6.06 7.95
CA VAL A 191 13.69 5.99 8.82
C VAL A 191 14.97 5.83 8.02
N VAL A 192 14.97 4.93 7.02
CA VAL A 192 16.17 4.58 6.25
C VAL A 192 16.45 5.60 5.14
N GLU A 193 15.44 6.19 4.52
CA GLU A 193 15.59 7.27 3.53
C GLU A 193 16.36 8.47 4.10
N ASN A 194 16.19 8.76 5.39
CA ASN A 194 16.89 9.85 6.07
C ASN A 194 18.43 9.66 6.14
N PHE A 195 18.96 8.47 5.85
CA PHE A 195 20.41 8.25 5.81
C PHE A 195 21.09 9.01 4.67
N ALA A 196 20.38 9.23 3.58
CA ALA A 196 20.89 9.91 2.38
C ALA A 196 20.64 11.44 2.37
N ASN A 197 20.16 12.03 3.45
CA ASN A 197 19.86 13.46 3.52
C ASN A 197 21.11 14.37 3.55
N VAL A 198 22.30 13.81 3.78
CA VAL A 198 23.56 14.55 3.83
C VAL A 198 24.48 13.95 2.78
N ASP A 199 24.88 14.74 1.80
CA ASP A 199 25.86 14.31 0.80
C ASP A 199 27.16 13.87 1.46
N SER A 200 27.78 12.82 0.90
CA SER A 200 29.15 12.46 1.28
C SER A 200 30.05 13.61 0.85
N SER A 201 30.45 14.42 1.80
CA SER A 201 31.52 15.36 1.54
C SER A 201 32.79 14.51 1.32
N PHE A 202 33.39 14.63 0.15
CA PHE A 202 34.79 14.24 -0.01
C PHE A 202 35.61 15.19 0.86
N SER A 203 35.77 14.84 2.13
CA SER A 203 36.61 15.62 3.02
C SER A 203 38.07 15.33 2.66
N THR A 204 38.54 16.03 1.68
CA THR A 204 39.96 16.17 1.50
C THR A 204 40.43 17.30 2.41
N SER A 205 41.47 17.04 3.15
CA SER A 205 42.02 17.94 4.18
C SER A 205 42.55 19.29 3.69
N THR A 206 42.42 19.63 2.40
CA THR A 206 42.89 20.88 1.83
C THR A 206 41.85 21.51 0.92
N GLU A 207 41.55 22.79 1.10
CA GLU A 207 40.60 23.56 0.27
C GLU A 207 40.85 23.46 -1.23
N LYS A 208 42.12 23.35 -1.65
CA LYS A 208 42.49 23.25 -3.07
C LYS A 208 41.97 22.00 -3.76
N VAL A 209 41.70 20.90 -3.05
CA VAL A 209 41.21 19.65 -3.63
C VAL A 209 39.69 19.62 -3.72
N ARG A 210 38.97 20.45 -2.96
CA ARG A 210 37.51 20.58 -3.05
C ARG A 210 37.01 20.99 -4.44
N TYR A 211 37.82 21.66 -5.23
CA TYR A 211 37.44 22.15 -6.55
C TYR A 211 37.82 21.25 -7.72
N ILE A 212 38.59 20.19 -7.46
CA ILE A 212 39.18 19.35 -8.53
C ILE A 212 38.43 18.04 -8.73
N GLU A 213 37.72 17.54 -7.71
CA GLU A 213 37.14 16.22 -7.77
C GLU A 213 35.87 16.00 -7.02
N PRO A 214 35.29 14.92 -7.53
CA PRO A 214 34.37 14.99 -8.61
C PRO A 214 33.23 15.75 -8.06
N GLN A 215 32.84 16.65 -8.86
CA GLN A 215 31.58 17.30 -8.61
C GLN A 215 30.61 16.23 -8.15
N GLN A 216 30.45 16.20 -6.86
CA GLN A 216 29.47 15.53 -6.05
C GLN A 216 28.69 14.41 -6.75
N MET A 217 29.15 13.18 -6.58
CA MET A 217 28.27 12.03 -6.79
C MET A 217 27.31 11.98 -5.62
N PRO A 218 26.02 12.26 -5.80
CA PRO A 218 25.07 12.34 -4.70
C PRO A 218 24.98 11.01 -3.95
N LEU A 219 24.73 11.07 -2.64
CA LEU A 219 24.28 9.90 -1.92
C LEU A 219 22.97 9.43 -2.52
N GLN A 220 22.95 8.19 -2.92
CA GLN A 220 21.89 7.64 -3.72
C GLN A 220 20.92 6.81 -2.89
N ILE A 221 19.64 6.89 -3.24
CA ILE A 221 18.63 5.94 -2.81
C ILE A 221 18.20 5.14 -4.04
N LEU A 222 18.44 3.83 -3.99
CA LEU A 222 18.01 2.89 -5.01
C LEU A 222 16.95 1.94 -4.42
N TYR A 223 15.79 1.88 -5.04
CA TYR A 223 14.73 0.92 -4.77
C TYR A 223 14.76 -0.16 -5.84
N THR A 224 14.83 -1.42 -5.44
CA THR A 224 14.74 -2.57 -6.35
C THR A 224 13.68 -3.54 -5.86
N SER A 225 12.74 -3.92 -6.71
CA SER A 225 11.71 -4.91 -6.39
C SER A 225 11.01 -5.40 -7.67
N SER A 226 10.38 -6.59 -7.63
CA SER A 226 9.15 -6.79 -8.37
C SER A 226 8.07 -5.85 -7.82
N VAL A 227 7.00 -5.62 -8.55
CA VAL A 227 5.92 -4.79 -8.03
C VAL A 227 5.13 -5.56 -6.95
N GLY A 228 4.26 -4.85 -6.25
CA GLY A 228 3.44 -5.44 -5.19
C GLY A 228 2.01 -4.92 -5.28
N ASP A 229 1.49 -4.57 -4.14
CA ASP A 229 0.13 -4.13 -3.97
C ASP A 229 0.06 -2.59 -3.89
N VAL A 230 -1.01 -2.00 -4.43
CA VAL A 230 -1.22 -0.54 -4.46
C VAL A 230 -1.34 0.11 -3.07
N THR A 231 -1.57 -0.67 -2.02
CA THR A 231 -1.65 -0.18 -0.64
C THR A 231 -0.30 0.07 0.01
N TYR A 232 0.77 -0.44 -0.57
CA TYR A 232 2.12 -0.22 -0.04
C TYR A 232 2.76 1.04 -0.61
N PRO A 233 3.63 1.70 0.15
CA PRO A 233 4.29 2.95 -0.26
C PRO A 233 5.10 2.84 -1.55
N PHE A 234 5.53 1.64 -1.92
CA PHE A 234 6.29 1.42 -3.16
C PHE A 234 5.50 1.84 -4.41
N PHE A 235 4.18 1.64 -4.43
CA PHE A 235 3.33 2.10 -5.52
C PHE A 235 3.33 3.62 -5.67
N ASP A 236 3.25 4.36 -4.56
CA ASP A 236 3.30 5.82 -4.58
C ASP A 236 4.69 6.35 -4.97
N LYS A 237 5.75 5.66 -4.54
CA LYS A 237 7.12 5.93 -4.98
C LYS A 237 7.26 5.72 -6.51
N TYR A 238 6.77 4.58 -7.01
CA TYR A 238 6.76 4.28 -8.45
C TYR A 238 6.07 5.38 -9.26
N LYS A 239 4.84 5.74 -8.91
CA LYS A 239 4.11 6.83 -9.58
C LYS A 239 4.87 8.16 -9.52
N THR A 240 5.42 8.48 -8.36
CA THR A 240 6.14 9.74 -8.14
C THR A 240 7.42 9.78 -8.97
N PHE A 241 8.22 8.72 -8.99
CA PHE A 241 9.47 8.67 -9.74
C PHE A 241 9.22 8.69 -11.24
N TYR A 242 8.24 7.89 -11.68
CA TYR A 242 7.81 7.86 -13.08
C TYR A 242 7.35 9.25 -13.56
N LYS A 243 6.47 9.90 -12.80
CA LYS A 243 6.00 11.28 -13.11
C LYS A 243 7.14 12.29 -13.14
N LYS A 244 8.03 12.29 -12.14
CA LYS A 244 9.18 13.22 -12.08
C LYS A 244 10.15 12.97 -13.23
N MET A 245 10.41 11.74 -13.61
CA MET A 245 11.22 11.39 -14.77
C MET A 245 10.59 11.91 -16.06
N LEU A 246 9.28 11.72 -16.27
CA LEU A 246 8.58 12.17 -17.47
C LEU A 246 8.55 13.70 -17.62
N VAL A 247 8.48 14.45 -16.52
CA VAL A 247 8.57 15.93 -16.57
C VAL A 247 10.02 16.44 -16.67
N GLY A 248 11.01 15.56 -16.87
CA GLY A 248 12.41 15.91 -17.11
C GLY A 248 13.23 16.23 -15.86
N ASN A 249 12.80 15.80 -14.66
CA ASN A 249 13.61 16.00 -13.45
C ASN A 249 14.83 15.07 -13.47
N SER A 250 16.01 15.63 -13.63
CA SER A 250 17.29 14.91 -13.77
C SER A 250 17.72 14.12 -12.54
N ASN A 251 17.11 14.34 -11.37
CA ASN A 251 17.45 13.63 -10.14
C ASN A 251 16.70 12.29 -9.98
N TYR A 252 15.74 12.00 -10.86
CA TYR A 252 14.87 10.82 -10.75
C TYR A 252 14.99 9.93 -11.97
N PHE A 253 15.05 8.61 -11.71
CA PHE A 253 14.98 7.59 -12.73
C PHE A 253 14.06 6.46 -12.28
N CYS A 254 13.15 6.05 -13.15
CA CYS A 254 12.28 4.89 -12.96
C CYS A 254 12.51 3.93 -14.12
N PHE A 255 12.87 2.70 -13.81
CA PHE A 255 13.07 1.63 -14.77
C PHE A 255 12.04 0.54 -14.52
N ASP A 256 11.35 0.12 -15.56
CA ASP A 256 10.32 -0.91 -15.52
C ASP A 256 10.58 -1.91 -16.65
N ILE A 257 10.72 -3.19 -16.32
CA ILE A 257 10.97 -4.25 -17.29
C ILE A 257 10.23 -5.53 -16.90
N ASN A 258 9.41 -6.03 -17.81
CA ASN A 258 8.59 -7.21 -17.60
C ASN A 258 9.20 -8.47 -18.22
N ALA A 259 8.58 -9.62 -18.01
CA ALA A 259 9.09 -10.92 -18.45
C ALA A 259 9.17 -11.04 -19.98
N TYR A 260 8.29 -10.41 -20.75
CA TYR A 260 8.37 -10.43 -22.21
C TYR A 260 9.53 -9.58 -22.72
N ASP A 261 9.83 -8.45 -22.07
CA ASP A 261 11.02 -7.65 -22.39
C ASP A 261 12.29 -8.47 -22.17
N VAL A 262 12.37 -9.20 -21.05
CA VAL A 262 13.50 -10.09 -20.75
C VAL A 262 13.57 -11.24 -21.75
N LEU A 263 12.44 -11.82 -22.13
CA LEU A 263 12.40 -12.97 -23.06
C LEU A 263 12.84 -12.59 -24.48
N TYR A 264 12.28 -11.49 -25.01
CA TYR A 264 12.40 -11.15 -26.43
C TYR A 264 13.44 -10.07 -26.74
N HIS A 265 13.85 -9.27 -25.75
CA HIS A 265 14.76 -8.14 -25.94
C HIS A 265 16.11 -8.30 -25.23
N SER A 266 16.48 -9.51 -24.81
CA SER A 266 17.80 -9.77 -24.25
C SER A 266 18.87 -9.77 -25.35
N THR A 267 19.66 -8.69 -25.39
CA THR A 267 20.78 -8.52 -26.34
C THR A 267 22.04 -8.13 -25.60
N ILE A 268 23.21 -8.43 -26.18
CA ILE A 268 24.51 -7.93 -25.76
C ILE A 268 25.18 -7.28 -26.96
N ASP A 269 25.50 -5.98 -26.87
CA ASP A 269 25.99 -5.17 -27.99
C ASP A 269 25.07 -5.27 -29.23
N GLY A 270 23.75 -5.33 -29.01
CA GLY A 270 22.75 -5.51 -30.07
C GLY A 270 22.59 -6.92 -30.61
N ILE A 271 23.37 -7.88 -30.15
CA ILE A 271 23.30 -9.27 -30.59
C ILE A 271 22.36 -10.05 -29.66
N PRO A 272 21.30 -10.71 -30.17
CA PRO A 272 20.40 -11.49 -29.35
C PRO A 272 21.11 -12.62 -28.60
N ILE A 273 20.76 -12.77 -27.34
CA ILE A 273 21.25 -13.86 -26.49
C ILE A 273 20.08 -14.71 -25.98
N LYS A 274 20.36 -15.95 -25.60
CA LYS A 274 19.36 -16.80 -24.99
C LYS A 274 18.97 -16.27 -23.62
N SER A 275 17.70 -15.91 -23.46
CA SER A 275 17.15 -15.49 -22.17
C SER A 275 17.16 -16.63 -21.15
N HIS A 276 17.26 -16.28 -19.87
CA HIS A 276 17.06 -17.21 -18.76
C HIS A 276 15.56 -17.54 -18.52
N LEU A 277 14.66 -16.65 -18.92
CA LEU A 277 13.24 -16.93 -18.98
C LEU A 277 12.90 -17.67 -20.28
N THR A 278 11.94 -18.57 -20.20
CA THR A 278 11.41 -19.29 -21.36
C THR A 278 9.90 -19.11 -21.41
N GLU A 279 9.33 -19.15 -22.60
CA GLU A 279 7.90 -19.01 -22.81
C GLU A 279 7.11 -20.05 -22.00
N ASP A 280 7.56 -21.31 -21.99
CA ASP A 280 6.93 -22.39 -21.23
C ASP A 280 6.85 -22.10 -19.72
N LYS A 281 7.91 -21.49 -19.14
CA LYS A 281 7.89 -21.12 -17.72
C LYS A 281 6.90 -19.99 -17.46
N ILE A 282 6.86 -18.98 -18.33
CA ILE A 282 5.92 -17.86 -18.21
C ILE A 282 4.49 -18.38 -18.30
N MET A 283 4.20 -19.23 -19.29
CA MET A 283 2.86 -19.81 -19.48
C MET A 283 2.45 -20.68 -18.30
N LYS A 284 3.36 -21.48 -17.77
CA LYS A 284 3.10 -22.29 -16.57
C LYS A 284 2.74 -21.43 -15.37
N ASP A 285 3.50 -20.37 -15.09
CA ASP A 285 3.22 -19.47 -13.96
C ASP A 285 1.86 -18.76 -14.14
N ILE A 286 1.49 -18.39 -15.37
CA ILE A 286 0.18 -17.81 -15.70
C ILE A 286 -0.96 -18.83 -15.45
N GLU A 287 -0.77 -20.09 -15.82
CA GLU A 287 -1.78 -21.14 -15.62
C GLU A 287 -1.95 -21.51 -14.14
N GLU A 288 -0.85 -21.54 -13.37
CA GLU A 288 -0.88 -21.90 -11.95
C GLU A 288 -1.46 -20.78 -11.06
N ASP A 289 -1.05 -19.52 -11.28
CA ASP A 289 -1.52 -18.35 -10.51
C ASP A 289 -1.44 -17.07 -11.34
N PRO A 290 -2.51 -16.76 -12.12
CA PRO A 290 -2.53 -15.59 -13.00
C PRO A 290 -2.34 -14.26 -12.25
N ASP A 291 -2.91 -14.13 -11.04
CA ASP A 291 -2.81 -12.90 -10.23
C ASP A 291 -1.38 -12.67 -9.73
N ASN A 292 -0.67 -13.74 -9.37
CA ASN A 292 0.73 -13.66 -8.99
C ASN A 292 1.65 -13.46 -10.21
N ALA A 293 1.35 -14.09 -11.33
CA ALA A 293 2.07 -13.87 -12.60
C ALA A 293 1.98 -12.40 -13.05
N ASP A 294 0.82 -11.75 -12.90
CA ASP A 294 0.66 -10.32 -13.19
C ASP A 294 1.60 -9.45 -12.34
N VAL A 295 1.78 -9.79 -11.08
CA VAL A 295 2.67 -9.06 -10.15
C VAL A 295 4.15 -9.37 -10.43
N GLU A 296 4.51 -10.65 -10.42
CA GLU A 296 5.92 -11.09 -10.44
C GLU A 296 6.56 -11.06 -11.83
N LEU A 297 5.76 -11.28 -12.90
CA LEU A 297 6.26 -11.35 -14.27
C LEU A 297 5.93 -10.10 -15.10
N PHE A 298 4.76 -9.49 -14.89
CA PHE A 298 4.29 -8.41 -15.76
C PHE A 298 4.30 -7.03 -15.11
N ASN A 299 4.83 -6.90 -13.88
CA ASN A 299 4.92 -5.65 -13.14
C ASN A 299 3.57 -4.91 -13.03
N LYS A 300 2.47 -5.66 -12.96
CA LYS A 300 1.15 -5.10 -12.72
C LYS A 300 0.89 -5.04 -11.23
N PHE A 301 0.77 -3.85 -10.69
CA PHE A 301 0.43 -3.67 -9.29
C PHE A 301 -0.93 -4.28 -8.97
N ARG A 302 -0.98 -5.11 -7.91
CA ARG A 302 -2.23 -5.71 -7.45
C ARG A 302 -3.16 -4.65 -6.92
N LYS A 303 -4.40 -4.66 -7.41
CA LYS A 303 -5.48 -3.75 -7.00
C LYS A 303 -6.65 -4.57 -6.42
N GLY A 304 -6.61 -4.83 -5.12
CA GLY A 304 -7.68 -5.60 -4.48
C GLY A 304 -7.48 -7.11 -4.49
N GLY A 305 -8.56 -7.85 -4.32
CA GLY A 305 -8.57 -9.32 -4.15
C GLY A 305 -8.40 -10.14 -5.43
N GLY A 306 -8.03 -9.53 -6.54
CA GLY A 306 -7.85 -10.24 -7.82
C GLY A 306 -9.17 -10.77 -8.39
N SER A 307 -9.11 -11.95 -9.04
CA SER A 307 -10.26 -12.60 -9.70
C SER A 307 -11.40 -13.00 -8.75
N ASN A 308 -11.09 -13.21 -7.48
CA ASN A 308 -12.06 -13.59 -6.44
C ASN A 308 -12.68 -12.39 -5.71
N ALA A 309 -12.32 -11.16 -6.06
CA ALA A 309 -12.81 -9.96 -5.39
C ALA A 309 -14.35 -9.85 -5.49
N VAL A 310 -14.98 -9.52 -4.37
CA VAL A 310 -16.42 -9.23 -4.30
C VAL A 310 -16.76 -7.99 -5.13
N VAL A 311 -15.88 -6.96 -5.01
CA VAL A 311 -15.92 -5.71 -5.77
C VAL A 311 -14.50 -5.35 -6.14
N THR A 312 -14.25 -5.06 -7.40
CA THR A 312 -12.91 -4.67 -7.86
C THR A 312 -12.63 -3.19 -7.56
N MET A 313 -11.35 -2.83 -7.40
CA MET A 313 -10.96 -1.43 -7.22
C MET A 313 -11.41 -0.55 -8.40
N ASP A 314 -11.39 -1.08 -9.62
CA ASP A 314 -11.82 -0.33 -10.82
C ASP A 314 -13.33 -0.04 -10.79
N GLU A 315 -14.15 -0.95 -10.26
CA GLU A 315 -15.57 -0.71 -10.01
C GLU A 315 -15.80 0.38 -8.96
N LEU A 316 -15.01 0.38 -7.87
CA LEU A 316 -15.07 1.41 -6.83
C LEU A 316 -14.62 2.79 -7.34
N ILE A 317 -13.55 2.85 -8.14
CA ILE A 317 -13.07 4.09 -8.77
C ILE A 317 -14.12 4.64 -9.73
N ARG A 318 -14.73 3.81 -10.57
CA ARG A 318 -15.79 4.20 -11.50
C ARG A 318 -17.00 4.82 -10.78
N ASN A 319 -17.28 4.37 -9.56
CA ASN A 319 -18.36 4.89 -8.71
C ASN A 319 -17.89 6.03 -7.78
N SER A 320 -16.69 6.57 -7.96
CA SER A 320 -16.13 7.61 -7.10
C SER A 320 -16.13 8.96 -7.79
N THR A 321 -16.51 10.01 -7.05
CA THR A 321 -16.52 11.41 -7.51
C THR A 321 -15.67 12.27 -6.58
N THR A 322 -15.08 13.35 -7.11
CA THR A 322 -14.34 14.30 -6.30
C THR A 322 -15.31 15.30 -5.69
N ARG A 323 -15.51 15.22 -4.38
CA ARG A 323 -16.47 16.03 -3.65
C ARG A 323 -16.11 16.12 -2.16
N LYS A 324 -16.66 17.11 -1.47
CA LYS A 324 -16.61 17.15 0.00
C LYS A 324 -17.50 16.05 0.60
N PRO A 325 -17.10 15.46 1.73
CA PRO A 325 -17.99 14.64 2.53
C PRO A 325 -19.03 15.51 3.22
N LEU A 326 -20.20 14.96 3.49
CA LEU A 326 -21.22 15.63 4.26
C LEU A 326 -21.16 15.13 5.71
N LEU A 327 -20.79 16.01 6.65
CA LEU A 327 -20.59 15.65 8.06
C LEU A 327 -21.79 15.95 8.96
N TYR A 328 -22.84 16.55 8.41
CA TYR A 328 -24.11 16.87 9.09
C TYR A 328 -25.23 17.09 8.07
N ASN A 329 -26.48 17.03 8.51
CA ASN A 329 -27.63 17.28 7.66
C ASN A 329 -27.91 18.78 7.55
N ASP A 330 -27.32 19.44 6.56
CA ASP A 330 -27.40 20.87 6.31
C ASP A 330 -28.81 21.39 6.04
N THR A 331 -29.67 20.56 5.44
CA THR A 331 -31.03 20.92 5.09
C THR A 331 -32.07 20.42 6.09
N GLY A 332 -31.75 19.45 6.94
CA GLY A 332 -32.68 18.72 7.79
C GLY A 332 -33.72 17.87 7.02
N LYS A 333 -33.48 17.63 5.71
CA LYS A 333 -34.41 16.87 4.84
C LYS A 333 -33.78 15.65 4.18
N LYS A 334 -32.45 15.52 4.26
CA LYS A 334 -31.75 14.39 3.70
C LYS A 334 -31.93 13.18 4.60
N LYS A 335 -32.12 12.01 4.01
CA LYS A 335 -32.25 10.74 4.72
C LYS A 335 -30.89 10.01 4.74
N PHE A 336 -30.59 9.34 5.85
CA PHE A 336 -29.34 8.63 6.05
C PHE A 336 -29.56 7.21 6.56
N ILE A 337 -28.67 6.33 6.17
CA ILE A 337 -28.55 4.97 6.70
C ILE A 337 -27.22 4.90 7.45
N PHE A 338 -27.29 4.52 8.71
CA PHE A 338 -26.18 4.21 9.57
C PHE A 338 -25.94 2.71 9.56
N CYS A 339 -24.72 2.27 9.35
CA CYS A 339 -24.31 0.87 9.37
C CYS A 339 -23.18 0.71 10.38
N TYR A 340 -23.40 -0.07 11.42
CA TYR A 340 -22.50 -0.13 12.56
C TYR A 340 -22.08 -1.55 12.90
N ASP A 341 -20.77 -1.78 12.84
CA ASP A 341 -20.10 -2.99 13.28
C ASP A 341 -19.42 -2.74 14.65
N PRO A 342 -20.02 -3.20 15.76
CA PRO A 342 -19.49 -3.00 17.09
C PRO A 342 -18.40 -4.03 17.41
N ALA A 343 -17.26 -3.58 17.97
CA ALA A 343 -16.23 -4.46 18.50
C ALA A 343 -15.92 -4.16 19.98
N ARG A 344 -15.47 -5.18 20.74
CA ARG A 344 -15.13 -5.04 22.15
C ARG A 344 -13.65 -5.16 22.45
N ASN A 345 -12.92 -6.04 21.79
CA ASN A 345 -11.57 -6.41 22.21
C ASN A 345 -10.49 -6.24 21.16
N PHE A 346 -10.57 -6.91 20.01
CA PHE A 346 -9.47 -7.00 19.04
C PHE A 346 -9.82 -6.41 17.69
N ASP A 347 -11.11 -6.31 17.38
CA ASP A 347 -11.60 -5.77 16.11
C ASP A 347 -11.85 -4.26 16.22
N GLY A 348 -11.88 -3.54 15.12
CA GLY A 348 -12.18 -2.12 15.11
C GLY A 348 -13.69 -1.87 15.06
N SER A 349 -14.25 -1.07 15.99
CA SER A 349 -15.63 -0.61 15.82
C SER A 349 -15.72 0.43 14.72
N VAL A 350 -16.62 0.22 13.75
CA VAL A 350 -16.76 1.10 12.58
C VAL A 350 -18.23 1.46 12.36
N LEU A 351 -18.47 2.73 12.10
CA LEU A 351 -19.76 3.27 11.69
C LEU A 351 -19.65 3.90 10.29
N SER A 352 -20.36 3.37 9.31
CA SER A 352 -20.50 3.98 7.98
C SER A 352 -21.83 4.70 7.85
N ILE A 353 -21.81 5.91 7.29
CA ILE A 353 -23.00 6.76 7.13
C ILE A 353 -23.24 7.03 5.65
N PHE A 354 -24.39 6.59 5.16
CA PHE A 354 -24.79 6.74 3.77
C PHE A 354 -25.97 7.71 3.65
N GLN A 355 -25.87 8.66 2.75
CA GLN A 355 -27.02 9.47 2.32
C GLN A 355 -27.87 8.65 1.34
N VAL A 356 -29.19 8.64 1.56
CA VAL A 356 -30.15 8.09 0.61
C VAL A 356 -30.51 9.15 -0.43
N ILE A 357 -30.35 8.83 -1.70
CA ILE A 357 -30.66 9.69 -2.84
C ILE A 357 -31.79 9.04 -3.63
N ASN A 358 -32.88 9.75 -3.85
CA ASN A 358 -33.93 9.28 -4.75
C ASN A 358 -33.72 9.89 -6.13
N ASP A 359 -33.13 9.11 -7.01
CA ASP A 359 -32.84 9.46 -8.39
C ASP A 359 -34.07 9.17 -9.26
N LYS A 360 -34.43 10.12 -10.14
CA LYS A 360 -35.67 10.04 -10.96
C LYS A 360 -35.65 8.88 -11.96
N ASP A 361 -34.47 8.55 -12.46
CA ASP A 361 -34.32 7.56 -13.55
C ASP A 361 -34.07 6.14 -13.01
N VAL A 362 -33.29 6.01 -11.95
CA VAL A 362 -32.86 4.70 -11.44
C VAL A 362 -33.40 4.37 -10.05
N GLY A 363 -34.12 5.27 -9.41
CA GLY A 363 -34.70 5.11 -8.07
C GLY A 363 -33.63 5.33 -6.97
N TYR A 364 -33.78 4.64 -5.83
CA TYR A 364 -32.89 4.86 -4.69
C TYR A 364 -31.44 4.47 -4.97
N LYS A 365 -30.51 5.36 -4.60
CA LYS A 365 -29.06 5.19 -4.55
C LYS A 365 -28.56 5.51 -3.15
N LEU A 366 -27.37 5.04 -2.82
CA LEU A 366 -26.63 5.48 -1.63
C LEU A 366 -25.40 6.29 -2.03
N ARG A 367 -25.03 7.23 -1.18
CA ARG A 367 -23.77 7.96 -1.24
C ARG A 367 -23.08 7.85 0.11
N LEU A 368 -21.88 7.26 0.14
CA LEU A 368 -21.09 7.20 1.36
C LEU A 368 -20.61 8.60 1.72
N GLU A 369 -21.04 9.12 2.86
CA GLU A 369 -20.73 10.48 3.31
C GLU A 369 -19.69 10.51 4.43
N ASN A 370 -19.67 9.50 5.29
CA ASN A 370 -18.74 9.45 6.40
C ASN A 370 -18.47 8.02 6.82
N VAL A 371 -17.25 7.78 7.32
CA VAL A 371 -16.87 6.54 8.01
C VAL A 371 -16.13 6.92 9.28
N VAL A 372 -16.59 6.43 10.40
CA VAL A 372 -16.02 6.73 11.71
C VAL A 372 -15.47 5.44 12.32
N SER A 373 -14.15 5.37 12.46
CA SER A 373 -13.46 4.30 13.16
C SER A 373 -13.32 4.67 14.64
N MET A 374 -13.92 3.87 15.52
CA MET A 374 -13.96 4.12 16.97
C MET A 374 -12.85 3.35 17.68
N VAL A 375 -11.61 3.67 17.33
CA VAL A 375 -10.40 3.02 17.84
C VAL A 375 -9.61 4.00 18.70
N ASP A 376 -9.06 3.52 19.81
CA ASP A 376 -8.14 4.32 20.63
C ASP A 376 -6.80 4.48 19.90
N GLN A 377 -6.56 5.69 19.38
CA GLN A 377 -5.34 6.04 18.66
C GLN A 377 -4.09 6.05 19.56
N ASN A 378 -4.28 6.16 20.89
CA ASN A 378 -3.18 6.19 21.86
C ASN A 378 -2.81 4.78 22.35
N ALA A 379 -3.65 3.79 22.13
CA ALA A 379 -3.38 2.40 22.50
C ALA A 379 -2.35 1.78 21.55
N LYS A 380 -1.35 1.10 22.10
CA LYS A 380 -0.29 0.43 21.33
C LYS A 380 -0.83 -0.54 20.28
N ASN A 381 -1.95 -1.21 20.57
CA ASN A 381 -2.58 -2.23 19.71
C ASN A 381 -3.85 -1.73 19.01
N LYS A 382 -4.12 -0.42 19.01
CA LYS A 382 -5.32 0.17 18.39
C LYS A 382 -6.62 -0.58 18.74
N THR A 383 -6.84 -0.77 20.03
CA THR A 383 -8.06 -1.40 20.55
C THR A 383 -9.29 -0.49 20.35
N PRO A 384 -10.51 -1.05 20.22
CA PRO A 384 -11.71 -0.23 20.14
C PRO A 384 -11.91 0.62 21.39
N LEU A 385 -12.55 1.77 21.22
CA LEU A 385 -12.94 2.62 22.35
C LEU A 385 -13.89 1.85 23.27
N PRO A 386 -13.90 2.15 24.59
CA PRO A 386 -14.90 1.60 25.50
C PRO A 386 -16.32 1.87 25.02
N MET A 387 -17.23 0.91 25.20
CA MET A 387 -18.62 1.00 24.71
C MET A 387 -19.35 2.31 25.06
N PRO A 388 -19.24 2.86 26.29
CA PRO A 388 -19.85 4.15 26.60
C PRO A 388 -19.36 5.29 25.69
N ALA A 389 -18.05 5.31 25.36
CA ALA A 389 -17.49 6.33 24.46
C ALA A 389 -17.98 6.16 23.02
N GLN A 390 -18.13 4.91 22.55
CA GLN A 390 -18.71 4.64 21.24
C GLN A 390 -20.16 5.13 21.17
N LEU A 391 -20.97 4.88 22.21
CA LEU A 391 -22.36 5.33 22.30
C LEU A 391 -22.49 6.85 22.27
N GLU A 392 -21.62 7.57 22.96
CA GLU A 392 -21.61 9.03 22.93
C GLU A 392 -21.31 9.57 21.52
N ILE A 393 -20.36 8.95 20.80
CA ILE A 393 -20.07 9.30 19.41
C ILE A 393 -21.28 9.02 18.52
N ILE A 394 -21.93 7.87 18.67
CA ILE A 394 -23.13 7.50 17.88
C ILE A 394 -24.25 8.48 18.11
N LYS A 395 -24.55 8.83 19.37
CA LYS A 395 -25.59 9.78 19.76
C LYS A 395 -25.34 11.18 19.17
N ASP A 396 -24.09 11.67 19.26
CA ASP A 396 -23.72 12.96 18.67
C ASP A 396 -23.90 12.96 17.13
N LEU A 397 -23.50 11.86 16.45
CA LEU A 397 -23.71 11.70 15.00
C LEU A 397 -25.20 11.60 14.64
N MET A 398 -26.01 10.90 15.42
CA MET A 398 -27.46 10.85 15.21
C MET A 398 -28.08 12.25 15.24
N ILE A 399 -27.73 13.09 16.21
CA ILE A 399 -28.22 14.48 16.30
C ILE A 399 -27.80 15.26 15.05
N ARG A 400 -26.51 15.20 14.67
CA ARG A 400 -25.97 15.95 13.53
C ARG A 400 -26.62 15.55 12.20
N TYR A 401 -26.84 14.25 11.98
CA TYR A 401 -27.39 13.75 10.71
C TYR A 401 -28.91 13.73 10.68
N ASN A 402 -29.61 13.75 11.82
CA ASN A 402 -31.05 14.02 11.83
C ASN A 402 -31.35 15.46 11.39
N GLY A 403 -30.55 16.41 11.89
CA GLY A 403 -30.69 17.83 11.62
C GLY A 403 -31.70 18.53 12.54
N GLU A 404 -31.41 19.77 12.94
CA GLU A 404 -32.12 20.54 13.96
C GLU A 404 -33.63 20.79 13.64
N ARG A 405 -34.01 20.76 12.38
CA ARG A 405 -35.39 21.10 11.93
C ARG A 405 -36.26 19.88 11.61
N ALA A 406 -35.69 18.69 11.72
CA ALA A 406 -36.44 17.46 11.45
C ALA A 406 -37.15 16.96 12.71
N ALA A 407 -38.25 16.21 12.52
CA ALA A 407 -38.80 15.43 13.61
C ALA A 407 -37.71 14.42 14.10
N GLU A 408 -37.80 14.04 15.37
CA GLU A 408 -36.78 13.22 16.01
C GLU A 408 -36.63 11.90 15.27
N TRP A 409 -35.40 11.62 14.88
CA TRP A 409 -34.91 10.45 14.13
C TRP A 409 -35.65 10.20 12.80
N GLU A 410 -36.40 11.19 12.28
CA GLU A 410 -37.10 11.08 11.01
C GLU A 410 -36.18 10.80 9.81
N ASN A 411 -34.93 11.24 9.91
CA ASN A 411 -33.95 11.17 8.82
C ASN A 411 -32.95 10.02 8.93
N ILE A 412 -33.12 9.11 9.91
CA ILE A 412 -32.14 8.06 10.21
C ILE A 412 -32.79 6.69 10.18
N GLU A 413 -32.18 5.75 9.49
CA GLU A 413 -32.36 4.30 9.63
C GLU A 413 -31.04 3.71 10.12
N PHE A 414 -31.08 2.81 11.10
CA PHE A 414 -29.88 2.33 11.77
C PHE A 414 -29.75 0.80 11.70
N TYR A 415 -28.79 0.32 10.92
CA TYR A 415 -28.42 -1.08 10.80
C TYR A 415 -27.29 -1.38 11.78
N ILE A 416 -27.43 -2.42 12.60
CA ILE A 416 -26.46 -2.81 13.61
C ILE A 416 -26.18 -4.31 13.48
N ASP A 417 -24.91 -4.70 13.43
CA ASP A 417 -24.52 -6.09 13.51
C ASP A 417 -24.94 -6.69 14.87
N ALA A 418 -25.79 -7.71 14.83
CA ALA A 418 -26.31 -8.36 16.01
C ALA A 418 -25.38 -9.44 16.58
N GLY A 419 -24.32 -9.82 15.87
CA GLY A 419 -23.32 -10.82 16.27
C GLY A 419 -23.85 -12.22 16.55
N SER A 420 -23.02 -13.24 16.31
CA SER A 420 -23.39 -14.64 16.48
C SER A 420 -23.09 -15.23 17.88
N GLY A 421 -22.68 -14.42 18.81
CA GLY A 421 -22.08 -14.93 20.05
C GLY A 421 -22.63 -14.33 21.34
N GLY A 422 -23.79 -14.77 21.76
CA GLY A 422 -24.21 -14.71 23.16
C GLY A 422 -23.87 -13.45 23.96
N GLY A 423 -24.78 -12.50 24.03
CA GLY A 423 -24.78 -11.49 25.09
C GLY A 423 -23.87 -10.26 24.91
N GLY A 424 -23.29 -10.07 23.74
CA GLY A 424 -22.32 -8.99 23.57
C GLY A 424 -22.77 -7.80 22.75
N ILE A 425 -23.46 -7.99 21.69
CA ILE A 425 -23.66 -7.01 20.63
C ILE A 425 -25.06 -6.41 20.64
N SER A 426 -26.06 -7.19 20.99
CA SER A 426 -27.36 -6.63 21.44
C SER A 426 -27.19 -5.58 22.54
N ALA A 427 -26.10 -5.62 23.32
CA ALA A 427 -25.85 -4.62 24.37
C ALA A 427 -25.75 -3.17 23.87
N VAL A 428 -25.36 -2.91 22.62
CA VAL A 428 -25.38 -1.55 22.05
C VAL A 428 -26.81 -1.14 21.77
N ALA A 429 -27.55 -1.97 21.05
CA ALA A 429 -28.97 -1.72 20.77
C ALA A 429 -29.79 -1.63 22.06
N ASP A 430 -29.51 -2.48 23.05
CA ASP A 430 -30.17 -2.44 24.36
C ASP A 430 -29.97 -1.11 25.09
N GLN A 431 -28.75 -0.52 25.03
CA GLN A 431 -28.44 0.76 25.66
C GLN A 431 -29.03 1.97 24.93
N LEU A 432 -29.47 1.80 23.71
CA LEU A 432 -30.11 2.85 22.91
C LEU A 432 -31.64 2.84 23.03
N MET A 433 -32.25 1.91 23.75
CA MET A 433 -33.71 1.81 23.89
C MET A 433 -34.33 2.83 24.88
N ASP A 434 -33.56 3.23 25.88
CA ASP A 434 -34.02 4.23 26.85
C ASP A 434 -33.89 5.64 26.27
N ASP A 435 -34.82 6.52 26.69
CA ASP A 435 -34.70 7.95 26.44
C ASP A 435 -33.44 8.51 27.12
N TRP A 436 -32.74 9.42 26.46
CA TRP A 436 -31.50 9.95 26.94
C TRP A 436 -31.39 11.48 26.82
N THR A 437 -30.43 12.06 27.51
CA THR A 437 -30.20 13.50 27.47
C THR A 437 -28.79 13.74 26.89
N ASP A 438 -28.70 14.64 25.92
CA ASP A 438 -27.42 15.04 25.34
C ASP A 438 -26.62 15.96 26.29
N LYS A 439 -25.38 16.25 25.91
CA LYS A 439 -24.47 17.12 26.67
C LYS A 439 -24.94 18.59 26.76
N TYR A 440 -25.94 18.97 26.00
CA TYR A 440 -26.53 20.32 25.98
C TYR A 440 -27.88 20.38 26.71
N GLY A 441 -28.33 19.25 27.27
CA GLY A 441 -29.61 19.17 27.99
C GLY A 441 -30.81 18.84 27.11
N GLY A 442 -30.62 18.57 25.83
CA GLY A 442 -31.66 18.11 24.92
C GLY A 442 -32.10 16.69 25.26
N LYS A 443 -33.42 16.46 25.35
CA LYS A 443 -33.99 15.13 25.61
C LYS A 443 -34.32 14.43 24.31
N HIS A 444 -33.87 13.18 24.20
CA HIS A 444 -34.06 12.37 22.99
C HIS A 444 -34.71 11.04 23.32
N ARG A 445 -35.54 10.57 22.41
CA ARG A 445 -36.18 9.27 22.50
C ARG A 445 -35.21 8.16 22.18
N GLY A 446 -35.35 7.04 22.86
CA GLY A 446 -34.62 5.80 22.54
C GLY A 446 -35.00 5.27 21.15
N ILE A 447 -34.24 4.29 20.68
CA ILE A 447 -34.46 3.62 19.39
C ILE A 447 -34.52 2.11 19.58
N ILE A 448 -35.30 1.39 18.77
CA ILE A 448 -35.53 -0.04 18.91
C ILE A 448 -35.78 -0.69 17.55
N ASP A 449 -35.43 -1.99 17.45
CA ASP A 449 -35.81 -2.81 16.30
C ASP A 449 -37.29 -3.24 16.42
N PRO A 450 -38.15 -2.86 15.46
CA PRO A 450 -39.56 -3.20 15.50
C PRO A 450 -39.86 -4.68 15.24
N ASP A 451 -38.98 -5.41 14.58
CA ASP A 451 -39.26 -6.74 14.02
C ASP A 451 -38.47 -7.86 14.67
N HIS A 452 -37.35 -7.57 15.36
CA HIS A 452 -36.49 -8.59 15.93
C HIS A 452 -37.16 -9.36 17.08
N LYS A 453 -37.17 -10.69 16.99
CA LYS A 453 -37.91 -11.56 17.93
C LYS A 453 -37.49 -11.38 19.40
N GLN A 454 -36.19 -11.19 19.66
CA GLN A 454 -35.67 -10.99 21.03
C GLN A 454 -36.19 -9.71 21.69
N TYR A 455 -36.70 -8.75 20.92
CA TYR A 455 -37.19 -7.47 21.42
C TYR A 455 -38.71 -7.41 21.61
N GLU A 456 -39.42 -8.53 21.47
CA GLU A 456 -40.88 -8.56 21.70
C GLU A 456 -41.28 -8.03 23.08
N THR A 457 -40.53 -8.42 24.12
CA THR A 457 -40.78 -7.93 25.50
C THR A 457 -40.28 -6.49 25.69
N ALA A 458 -39.14 -6.14 25.08
CA ALA A 458 -38.57 -4.80 25.16
C ALA A 458 -39.47 -3.76 24.49
N ARG A 459 -40.12 -4.05 23.37
CA ARG A 459 -41.08 -3.19 22.71
C ARG A 459 -42.29 -2.83 23.61
N LYS A 460 -42.72 -3.75 24.46
CA LYS A 460 -43.80 -3.49 25.44
C LYS A 460 -43.32 -2.60 26.58
N LYS A 461 -42.02 -2.63 26.93
CA LYS A 461 -41.43 -1.80 27.97
C LYS A 461 -41.05 -0.41 27.46
N TYR A 462 -40.46 -0.30 26.29
CA TYR A 462 -39.91 0.93 25.70
C TYR A 462 -40.86 1.49 24.63
N THR A 463 -42.09 1.78 25.01
CA THR A 463 -43.16 2.23 24.06
C THR A 463 -42.86 3.57 23.41
N ASN A 464 -41.97 4.39 23.98
CA ASN A 464 -41.56 5.69 23.46
C ASN A 464 -40.39 5.57 22.43
N ALA A 465 -39.69 4.44 22.39
CA ALA A 465 -38.56 4.25 21.49
C ALA A 465 -38.99 4.24 20.02
N MET A 466 -38.19 4.89 19.16
CA MET A 466 -38.45 4.99 17.74
C MET A 466 -38.05 3.71 17.00
N PRO A 467 -38.86 3.17 16.09
CA PRO A 467 -38.67 1.88 15.43
C PRO A 467 -37.73 2.01 14.19
N ILE A 468 -36.53 2.52 14.37
CA ILE A 468 -35.57 2.81 13.28
C ILE A 468 -34.35 1.91 13.26
N VAL A 469 -34.26 0.93 14.19
CA VAL A 469 -33.15 -0.02 14.27
C VAL A 469 -33.46 -1.27 13.46
N HIS A 470 -32.46 -1.80 12.77
CA HIS A 470 -32.50 -3.05 12.04
C HIS A 470 -31.31 -3.90 12.48
N LEU A 471 -31.56 -4.94 13.27
CA LEU A 471 -30.53 -5.87 13.70
C LEU A 471 -30.23 -6.88 12.59
N VAL A 472 -28.97 -7.02 12.23
CA VAL A 472 -28.49 -7.92 11.19
C VAL A 472 -27.69 -9.05 11.81
N ASP A 473 -28.12 -10.31 11.61
CA ASP A 473 -27.38 -11.49 12.07
C ASP A 473 -26.35 -11.92 11.02
N PRO A 474 -25.02 -11.83 11.30
CA PRO A 474 -23.98 -12.18 10.33
C PRO A 474 -24.07 -13.61 9.81
N GLN A 475 -24.45 -14.57 10.65
CA GLN A 475 -24.53 -15.98 10.24
C GLN A 475 -25.57 -16.21 9.12
N GLY A 476 -26.69 -15.51 9.19
CA GLY A 476 -27.75 -15.62 8.18
C GLY A 476 -27.58 -14.66 6.98
N TYR A 477 -26.94 -13.53 7.18
CA TYR A 477 -26.96 -12.42 6.22
C TYR A 477 -25.64 -12.11 5.54
N LYS A 478 -24.48 -12.58 6.03
CA LYS A 478 -23.15 -12.25 5.47
C LYS A 478 -23.09 -12.45 3.95
N LYS A 479 -23.56 -13.57 3.45
CA LYS A 479 -23.65 -13.84 2.01
C LYS A 479 -24.55 -12.86 1.28
N ILE A 480 -25.74 -12.60 1.83
CA ILE A 480 -26.74 -11.71 1.20
C ILE A 480 -26.19 -10.28 1.13
N MET A 481 -25.50 -9.82 2.16
CA MET A 481 -24.90 -8.49 2.25
C MET A 481 -23.79 -8.30 1.22
N TYR A 482 -22.82 -9.23 1.14
CA TYR A 482 -21.74 -9.13 0.16
C TYR A 482 -22.22 -9.30 -1.29
N ASP A 483 -23.19 -10.18 -1.53
CA ASP A 483 -23.84 -10.28 -2.84
C ASP A 483 -24.59 -8.98 -3.21
N ALA A 484 -25.24 -8.36 -2.23
CA ALA A 484 -25.97 -7.10 -2.44
C ALA A 484 -25.03 -5.94 -2.76
N VAL A 485 -23.98 -5.70 -1.97
CA VAL A 485 -23.04 -4.59 -2.21
C VAL A 485 -22.34 -4.77 -3.56
N SER A 486 -21.94 -6.00 -3.92
CA SER A 486 -21.35 -6.30 -5.23
C SER A 486 -22.29 -5.88 -6.38
N LYS A 487 -23.56 -6.26 -6.30
CA LYS A 487 -24.56 -5.90 -7.31
C LYS A 487 -24.83 -4.41 -7.36
N MET A 488 -24.96 -3.74 -6.20
CA MET A 488 -25.27 -2.32 -6.14
C MET A 488 -24.11 -1.47 -6.69
N VAL A 489 -22.87 -1.85 -6.41
CA VAL A 489 -21.68 -1.18 -6.98
C VAL A 489 -21.61 -1.39 -8.49
N LYS A 490 -21.80 -2.62 -8.99
CA LYS A 490 -21.81 -2.92 -10.44
C LYS A 490 -22.89 -2.16 -11.21
N LEU A 491 -24.02 -1.88 -10.57
CA LEU A 491 -25.13 -1.11 -11.13
C LEU A 491 -24.96 0.42 -10.94
N ASN A 492 -23.84 0.89 -10.42
CA ASN A 492 -23.54 2.28 -10.09
C ASN A 492 -24.60 2.93 -9.14
N LEU A 493 -25.07 2.17 -8.17
CA LEU A 493 -26.07 2.59 -7.19
C LEU A 493 -25.49 2.98 -5.83
N ILE A 494 -24.18 2.82 -5.63
CA ILE A 494 -23.45 3.31 -4.46
C ILE A 494 -22.34 4.24 -4.93
N GLU A 495 -22.40 5.51 -4.52
CA GLU A 495 -21.39 6.52 -4.83
C GLU A 495 -20.38 6.65 -3.69
N PHE A 496 -19.11 6.82 -4.05
CA PHE A 496 -17.99 7.05 -3.14
C PHE A 496 -17.34 8.41 -3.38
N ALA A 497 -16.50 8.85 -2.44
CA ALA A 497 -15.64 10.01 -2.65
C ALA A 497 -14.24 9.57 -3.12
N ASN A 498 -13.64 10.38 -3.99
CA ASN A 498 -12.21 10.30 -4.27
C ASN A 498 -11.42 10.80 -3.07
N TYR A 499 -10.27 10.17 -2.82
CA TYR A 499 -9.33 10.57 -1.79
C TYR A 499 -7.99 10.95 -2.41
N GLU A 500 -7.51 12.13 -2.06
CA GLU A 500 -6.15 12.56 -2.25
C GLU A 500 -5.65 13.05 -0.89
N ASN A 501 -4.41 12.71 -0.52
CA ASN A 501 -3.83 13.17 0.74
C ASN A 501 -3.39 14.65 0.62
N LYS A 502 -4.39 15.53 0.53
CA LYS A 502 -4.24 16.97 0.38
C LYS A 502 -5.28 17.69 1.23
N ASP A 503 -5.00 18.93 1.58
CA ASP A 503 -5.91 19.82 2.30
C ASP A 503 -6.90 20.56 1.39
N TYR A 504 -6.91 20.25 0.11
CA TYR A 504 -7.86 20.78 -0.87
C TYR A 504 -8.25 19.73 -1.90
N ILE A 505 -9.40 19.91 -2.52
CA ILE A 505 -9.90 19.14 -3.66
C ILE A 505 -10.24 20.07 -4.81
N MET A 506 -10.17 19.56 -6.03
CA MET A 506 -10.64 20.27 -7.22
C MET A 506 -12.00 19.71 -7.62
N VAL A 507 -13.04 20.53 -7.49
CA VAL A 507 -14.42 20.16 -7.79
C VAL A 507 -14.83 20.83 -9.09
N GLU A 508 -15.42 20.06 -10.02
CA GLU A 508 -15.97 20.61 -11.26
C GLU A 508 -17.13 21.57 -10.96
N ASN A 509 -17.07 22.76 -11.52
CA ASN A 509 -18.11 23.78 -11.39
C ASN A 509 -19.13 23.70 -12.53
N LYS A 510 -20.22 24.47 -12.42
CA LYS A 510 -21.31 24.45 -13.40
C LYS A 510 -20.93 24.92 -14.81
N ASP A 511 -19.82 25.61 -14.94
CA ASP A 511 -19.30 26.17 -16.18
C ASP A 511 -18.26 25.27 -16.85
N GLY A 512 -18.05 24.04 -16.32
CA GLY A 512 -17.06 23.07 -16.84
C GLY A 512 -15.62 23.37 -16.45
N GLY A 513 -15.38 24.31 -15.53
CA GLY A 513 -14.09 24.58 -14.90
C GLY A 513 -13.94 23.83 -13.58
N PHE A 514 -12.83 24.08 -12.89
CA PHE A 514 -12.54 23.46 -11.59
C PHE A 514 -12.35 24.53 -10.52
N ASP A 515 -13.06 24.40 -9.41
CA ASP A 515 -12.88 25.21 -8.22
C ASP A 515 -12.01 24.48 -7.20
N THR A 516 -11.04 25.17 -6.64
CA THR A 516 -10.22 24.64 -5.53
C THR A 516 -10.98 24.85 -4.22
N VAL A 517 -11.34 23.77 -3.57
CA VAL A 517 -12.11 23.79 -2.33
C VAL A 517 -11.25 23.26 -1.19
N LYS A 518 -11.03 24.10 -0.16
CA LYS A 518 -10.26 23.72 1.02
C LYS A 518 -11.07 22.77 1.91
N LEU A 519 -10.39 21.74 2.45
CA LEU A 519 -10.97 20.76 3.37
C LEU A 519 -10.63 21.13 4.83
N THR A 520 -11.58 20.93 5.72
CA THR A 520 -11.33 20.93 7.17
C THR A 520 -10.61 19.65 7.58
N GLN A 521 -10.06 19.61 8.79
CA GLN A 521 -9.42 18.41 9.31
C GLN A 521 -10.40 17.24 9.40
N ASP A 522 -11.63 17.47 9.85
CA ASP A 522 -12.66 16.43 9.96
C ASP A 522 -13.05 15.89 8.57
N GLU A 523 -13.17 16.77 7.56
CA GLU A 523 -13.42 16.35 6.17
C GLU A 523 -12.26 15.49 5.61
N GLN A 524 -11.02 15.84 5.91
CA GLN A 524 -9.85 15.04 5.49
C GLN A 524 -9.86 13.66 6.17
N VAL A 525 -10.16 13.59 7.48
CA VAL A 525 -10.27 12.33 8.23
C VAL A 525 -11.39 11.47 7.66
N ALA A 526 -12.58 12.04 7.39
CA ALA A 526 -13.70 11.31 6.79
C ALA A 526 -13.35 10.73 5.42
N LEU A 527 -12.70 11.52 4.54
CA LEU A 527 -12.25 11.06 3.23
C LEU A 527 -11.20 9.93 3.34
N ALA A 528 -10.28 10.04 4.29
CA ALA A 528 -9.27 9.00 4.53
C ALA A 528 -9.93 7.69 5.01
N GLN A 529 -10.88 7.75 5.93
CA GLN A 529 -11.61 6.58 6.41
C GLN A 529 -12.49 5.94 5.34
N MET A 530 -13.16 6.74 4.50
CA MET A 530 -13.89 6.24 3.34
C MET A 530 -12.97 5.54 2.33
N HIS A 531 -11.74 6.05 2.17
CA HIS A 531 -10.75 5.39 1.32
C HIS A 531 -10.31 4.03 1.89
N ILE A 532 -10.09 3.94 3.21
CA ILE A 532 -9.81 2.66 3.90
C ILE A 532 -10.95 1.67 3.68
N ALA A 533 -12.21 2.12 3.80
CA ALA A 533 -13.37 1.28 3.56
C ALA A 533 -13.42 0.74 2.11
N LYS A 534 -13.13 1.59 1.12
CA LYS A 534 -12.99 1.14 -0.29
C LYS A 534 -11.88 0.11 -0.47
N LEU A 535 -10.73 0.36 0.13
CA LEU A 535 -9.60 -0.57 0.06
C LEU A 535 -9.95 -1.93 0.67
N GLN A 536 -10.50 -1.96 1.88
CA GLN A 536 -10.92 -3.22 2.51
C GLN A 536 -11.96 -3.95 1.66
N LEU A 537 -12.99 -3.25 1.16
CA LEU A 537 -14.01 -3.86 0.31
C LEU A 537 -13.40 -4.46 -0.97
N SER A 538 -12.38 -3.83 -1.55
CA SER A 538 -11.70 -4.35 -2.74
C SER A 538 -10.86 -5.61 -2.45
N TYR A 539 -10.48 -5.83 -1.21
CA TYR A 539 -9.75 -7.02 -0.77
C TYR A 539 -10.66 -8.13 -0.24
N MET A 540 -11.96 -7.88 -0.10
CA MET A 540 -12.90 -8.94 0.23
C MET A 540 -13.05 -9.90 -0.94
N CYS A 541 -12.79 -11.17 -0.67
CA CYS A 541 -12.84 -12.25 -1.63
C CYS A 541 -13.94 -13.25 -1.31
N ARG A 542 -14.48 -13.84 -2.35
CA ARG A 542 -15.41 -14.94 -2.28
C ARG A 542 -14.65 -16.25 -2.46
N TYR A 543 -14.81 -17.17 -1.54
CA TYR A 543 -14.23 -18.51 -1.63
C TYR A 543 -15.32 -19.57 -1.57
N ASP A 544 -15.24 -20.57 -2.44
CA ASP A 544 -16.09 -21.73 -2.38
C ASP A 544 -15.55 -22.70 -1.31
N THR A 545 -16.45 -23.19 -0.43
CA THR A 545 -16.06 -24.14 0.60
C THR A 545 -16.19 -25.58 0.10
N PRO A 546 -15.42 -26.56 0.66
CA PRO A 546 -15.49 -27.96 0.26
C PRO A 546 -16.90 -28.58 0.31
N ASN A 547 -17.78 -28.03 1.12
CA ASN A 547 -19.16 -28.49 1.31
C ASN A 547 -20.16 -27.80 0.35
N GLY A 548 -19.69 -27.13 -0.71
CA GLY A 548 -20.53 -26.42 -1.68
C GLY A 548 -21.13 -25.09 -1.19
N GLY A 549 -20.68 -24.61 -0.04
CA GLY A 549 -21.03 -23.27 0.47
C GLY A 549 -20.09 -22.20 -0.06
N VAL A 550 -20.35 -20.94 0.34
CA VAL A 550 -19.51 -19.79 0.01
C VAL A 550 -19.15 -19.05 1.29
N THR A 551 -17.89 -18.71 1.48
CA THR A 551 -17.41 -17.80 2.52
C THR A 551 -16.87 -16.50 1.92
N TYR A 552 -16.88 -15.44 2.73
CA TYR A 552 -16.35 -14.12 2.37
C TYR A 552 -15.32 -13.72 3.42
N GLU A 553 -14.09 -13.54 2.97
CA GLU A 553 -12.93 -13.25 3.81
C GLU A 553 -12.00 -12.29 3.10
N LEU A 554 -11.11 -11.62 3.83
CA LEU A 554 -10.04 -10.86 3.21
C LEU A 554 -9.13 -11.78 2.38
N ALA A 555 -8.54 -11.25 1.33
CA ALA A 555 -7.55 -11.97 0.53
C ALA A 555 -6.48 -12.60 1.43
N LYS A 556 -6.08 -13.84 1.15
CA LYS A 556 -5.23 -14.68 2.02
C LYS A 556 -3.89 -14.06 2.43
N ASP A 557 -3.38 -13.13 1.63
CA ASP A 557 -2.15 -12.37 1.89
C ASP A 557 -2.37 -11.12 2.77
N LYS A 558 -3.62 -10.78 3.09
CA LYS A 558 -3.96 -9.64 3.94
C LYS A 558 -4.20 -10.10 5.37
N LYS A 559 -3.47 -9.46 6.28
CA LYS A 559 -3.68 -9.63 7.72
C LYS A 559 -4.50 -8.44 8.22
N GLY A 560 -5.53 -8.69 9.01
CA GLY A 560 -6.35 -7.64 9.60
C GLY A 560 -7.83 -8.03 9.67
N HIS A 561 -8.64 -7.06 10.01
CA HIS A 561 -10.08 -7.20 10.22
C HIS A 561 -10.82 -6.62 9.02
N ASP A 562 -12.06 -7.10 8.76
CA ASP A 562 -12.89 -6.69 7.64
C ASP A 562 -13.99 -5.68 8.03
N ASP A 563 -13.85 -5.03 9.21
CA ASP A 563 -14.88 -4.18 9.84
C ASP A 563 -15.42 -3.08 8.92
N HIS A 564 -14.54 -2.36 8.22
CA HIS A 564 -14.96 -1.33 7.27
C HIS A 564 -15.69 -1.93 6.05
N ALA A 565 -15.22 -3.07 5.53
CA ALA A 565 -15.86 -3.75 4.42
C ALA A 565 -17.23 -4.33 4.83
N TYR A 566 -17.35 -4.76 6.09
CA TYR A 566 -18.59 -5.27 6.64
C TYR A 566 -19.68 -4.19 6.67
N THR A 567 -19.40 -3.01 7.23
CA THR A 567 -20.37 -1.88 7.22
C THR A 567 -20.73 -1.41 5.82
N MET A 568 -19.83 -1.54 4.85
CA MET A 568 -20.12 -1.28 3.44
C MET A 568 -21.09 -2.33 2.86
N ALA A 569 -20.94 -3.59 3.25
CA ALA A 569 -21.84 -4.67 2.84
C ALA A 569 -23.24 -4.51 3.47
N GLU A 570 -23.31 -4.07 4.73
CA GLU A 570 -24.59 -3.68 5.37
C GLU A 570 -25.30 -2.55 4.59
N GLY A 571 -24.57 -1.50 4.19
CA GLY A 571 -25.12 -0.43 3.35
C GLY A 571 -25.68 -0.94 2.02
N GLY A 572 -24.96 -1.86 1.36
CA GLY A 572 -25.44 -2.53 0.15
C GLY A 572 -26.73 -3.33 0.38
N TYR A 573 -26.82 -4.02 1.51
CA TYR A 573 -28.01 -4.75 1.91
C TYR A 573 -29.19 -3.80 2.22
N ALA A 574 -28.96 -2.75 3.00
CA ALA A 574 -29.96 -1.75 3.31
C ALA A 574 -30.56 -1.11 2.04
N LEU A 575 -29.71 -0.79 1.07
CA LEU A 575 -30.17 -0.30 -0.24
C LEU A 575 -31.04 -1.34 -0.97
N ALA A 576 -30.65 -2.61 -0.93
CA ALA A 576 -31.45 -3.66 -1.55
C ALA A 576 -32.84 -3.81 -0.92
N VAL A 577 -32.93 -3.69 0.42
CA VAL A 577 -34.21 -3.68 1.16
C VAL A 577 -35.06 -2.48 0.79
N LEU A 578 -34.46 -1.27 0.79
CA LEU A 578 -35.13 -0.03 0.43
C LEU A 578 -35.71 -0.07 -0.99
N ARG A 579 -34.90 -0.50 -1.96
CA ARG A 579 -35.35 -0.61 -3.37
C ARG A 579 -36.43 -1.66 -3.56
N ARG A 580 -36.39 -2.72 -2.79
CA ARG A 580 -37.43 -3.75 -2.81
C ARG A 580 -38.77 -3.22 -2.28
N SER A 581 -38.75 -2.49 -1.15
CA SER A 581 -39.96 -1.89 -0.59
C SER A 581 -40.61 -0.90 -1.55
N ASP A 582 -39.83 -0.05 -2.22
CA ASP A 582 -40.29 0.89 -3.24
C ASP A 582 -40.95 0.18 -4.43
N LEU A 583 -40.36 -0.91 -4.91
CA LEU A 583 -40.91 -1.71 -6.01
C LEU A 583 -42.23 -2.40 -5.65
N LEU A 584 -42.44 -2.76 -4.39
CA LEU A 584 -43.66 -3.38 -3.91
C LEU A 584 -44.80 -2.36 -3.72
N GLN A 585 -44.47 -1.09 -3.45
CA GLN A 585 -45.45 -0.01 -3.26
C GLN A 585 -45.91 0.63 -4.58
N LYS A 586 -45.13 0.54 -5.66
CA LYS A 586 -45.52 1.06 -6.97
C LYS A 586 -46.59 0.16 -7.60
N PRO A 587 -47.77 0.73 -8.07
CA PRO A 587 -48.76 -0.07 -8.78
C PRO A 587 -48.13 -0.71 -10.02
N LYS A 588 -48.47 -1.99 -10.28
CA LYS A 588 -47.96 -2.75 -11.42
C LYS A 588 -48.27 -2.03 -12.74
N GLN A 589 -47.37 -1.20 -13.25
CA GLN A 589 -47.41 -0.80 -14.65
C GLN A 589 -47.01 -2.01 -15.50
N SER A 590 -47.95 -2.45 -16.31
CA SER A 590 -47.78 -3.54 -17.25
C SER A 590 -46.67 -3.23 -18.25
N ASN A 591 -45.83 -4.23 -18.47
CA ASN A 591 -44.83 -4.34 -19.56
C ASN A 591 -43.57 -3.47 -19.49
N ARG A 592 -42.64 -3.83 -18.59
CA ARG A 592 -41.20 -3.76 -18.87
C ARG A 592 -40.56 -5.02 -18.32
N ASN A 593 -39.75 -5.69 -19.15
CA ASN A 593 -38.98 -6.89 -18.79
C ASN A 593 -38.08 -6.64 -17.59
N VAL A 594 -38.55 -6.96 -16.41
CA VAL A 594 -37.82 -6.82 -15.13
C VAL A 594 -37.29 -8.20 -14.68
N SER A 595 -36.86 -9.03 -15.63
CA SER A 595 -36.45 -10.41 -15.34
C SER A 595 -35.21 -10.54 -14.44
N SER A 596 -34.31 -9.53 -14.44
CA SER A 596 -33.11 -9.56 -13.59
C SER A 596 -33.33 -9.04 -12.16
N LEU A 597 -34.31 -8.14 -11.95
CA LEU A 597 -34.63 -7.58 -10.63
C LEU A 597 -35.57 -8.47 -9.82
N THR A 598 -36.42 -9.27 -10.48
CA THR A 598 -37.32 -10.23 -9.82
C THR A 598 -36.60 -11.42 -9.20
N ALA A 599 -35.39 -11.77 -9.64
CA ALA A 599 -34.58 -12.81 -9.01
C ALA A 599 -34.10 -12.39 -7.62
N LEU A 600 -33.91 -11.09 -7.36
CA LEU A 600 -33.56 -10.54 -6.04
C LEU A 600 -34.77 -10.45 -5.09
N ALA A 601 -35.98 -10.48 -5.63
CA ALA A 601 -37.21 -10.26 -4.87
C ALA A 601 -37.85 -11.53 -4.29
N ARG A 602 -37.27 -12.70 -4.44
CA ARG A 602 -37.78 -13.92 -3.80
C ARG A 602 -37.32 -13.95 -2.34
N LYS A 603 -38.26 -13.90 -1.38
CA LYS A 603 -37.96 -14.26 0.01
C LYS A 603 -37.28 -15.64 0.03
N PRO A 604 -36.14 -15.82 0.70
CA PRO A 604 -35.71 -17.16 1.01
C PRO A 604 -36.81 -17.79 1.86
N LYS A 605 -37.30 -18.96 1.45
CA LYS A 605 -38.16 -19.76 2.30
C LYS A 605 -37.30 -20.18 3.48
N LEU A 606 -37.57 -19.60 4.64
CA LEU A 606 -37.06 -20.11 5.92
C LEU A 606 -37.65 -21.52 6.10
N TYR A 607 -36.82 -22.53 5.95
CA TYR A 607 -37.16 -23.86 6.44
C TYR A 607 -37.20 -23.80 7.96
N SER A 608 -38.39 -23.91 8.52
CA SER A 608 -38.57 -24.21 9.93
C SER A 608 -38.13 -25.67 10.18
N HIS A 609 -37.07 -25.84 10.95
CA HIS A 609 -36.86 -27.00 11.79
C HIS A 609 -36.52 -26.50 13.18
#